data_8b4a4f127875390a8323fb2bbcf47653
#
_entry.id   8b4a4f127875390a8323fb2bbcf47653
#
_cell.length_a   1.000
_cell.length_b   1.000
_cell.length_c   1.000
_cell.angle_alpha   90.00
_cell.angle_beta   90.00
_cell.angle_gamma   90.00
#
_symmetry.space_group_name_H-M   'P 1'
#
loop_
_entity.id
_entity.type
_entity.pdbx_description
1 polymer ?
#
loop_
_entity_poly.entity_id
_entity_poly.type
_entity_poly.pdbx_seq_one_letter_code
_entity_poly.pdbx_strand_id
1 'polypeptide(L)'
;MGRPPETEYVERAKRGDHDAYESLLRMHEHVAFRTAYAIVGSAADAEEVAQDAFVKAYRALHRFRPGSPFRPWLLRIVANEARNRRRTVGRRARLLDRAAAEEAASGGAAPSPEAGVIASEQRDELLAALA
;
A
#
# COMPACT_ATOMS: atom_id res chain seq x y z
N MET A 1 13.49 27.43 17.26
CA MET A 1 12.24 26.77 17.52
C MET A 1 12.13 25.55 16.66
N GLY A 2 11.93 24.42 17.26
CA GLY A 2 11.87 23.15 16.58
C GLY A 2 10.56 22.93 15.84
N ARG A 3 10.54 21.92 14.99
CA ARG A 3 9.30 21.41 14.40
C ARG A 3 8.38 20.91 15.51
N PRO A 4 7.05 20.95 15.32
CA PRO A 4 6.15 20.31 16.26
C PRO A 4 6.52 18.85 16.46
N PRO A 5 6.35 18.30 17.67
CA PRO A 5 6.59 16.87 17.86
C PRO A 5 5.66 16.05 16.97
N GLU A 6 6.15 14.90 16.54
CA GLU A 6 5.39 13.98 15.69
C GLU A 6 4.01 13.65 16.28
N THR A 7 3.94 13.48 17.58
CA THR A 7 2.68 13.24 18.30
C THR A 7 1.63 14.31 18.04
N GLU A 8 2.04 15.57 17.90
CA GLU A 8 1.12 16.65 17.59
C GLU A 8 0.50 16.50 16.21
N TYR A 9 1.30 16.11 15.21
CA TYR A 9 0.78 15.82 13.88
C TYR A 9 -0.20 14.64 13.90
N VAL A 10 0.12 13.60 14.67
CA VAL A 10 -0.77 12.44 14.81
C VAL A 10 -2.11 12.87 15.40
N GLU A 11 -2.10 13.63 16.47
CA GLU A 11 -3.34 14.11 17.11
C GLU A 11 -4.17 14.98 16.18
N ARG A 12 -3.53 15.88 15.45
CA ARG A 12 -4.21 16.73 14.48
C ARG A 12 -4.80 15.93 13.33
N ALA A 13 -4.03 14.95 12.82
CA ALA A 13 -4.49 14.06 11.77
C ALA A 13 -5.70 13.22 12.22
N LYS A 14 -5.70 12.76 13.46
CA LYS A 14 -6.83 12.02 14.05
C LYS A 14 -8.10 12.88 14.12
N ARG A 15 -7.96 14.19 14.21
CA ARG A 15 -9.09 15.13 14.20
C ARG A 15 -9.53 15.54 12.78
N GLY A 16 -8.91 14.98 11.76
CA GLY A 16 -9.26 15.24 10.36
C GLY A 16 -8.40 16.29 9.68
N ASP A 17 -7.27 16.70 10.28
CA ASP A 17 -6.33 17.63 9.66
C ASP A 17 -5.50 16.91 8.62
N HIS A 18 -5.88 17.03 7.35
CA HIS A 18 -5.22 16.38 6.22
C HIS A 18 -3.79 16.87 6.03
N ASP A 19 -3.53 18.15 6.28
CA ASP A 19 -2.18 18.72 6.14
C ASP A 19 -1.24 18.12 7.18
N ALA A 20 -1.71 17.89 8.39
CA ALA A 20 -0.94 17.23 9.44
C ALA A 20 -0.61 15.80 9.04
N TYR A 21 -1.56 15.07 8.46
CA TYR A 21 -1.33 13.71 7.98
C TYR A 21 -0.32 13.70 6.84
N GLU A 22 -0.43 14.61 5.90
CA GLU A 22 0.54 14.75 4.80
C GLU A 22 1.95 14.98 5.34
N SER A 23 2.09 15.82 6.37
CA SER A 23 3.38 16.05 7.02
C SER A 23 3.94 14.78 7.64
N LEU A 24 3.09 13.98 8.29
CA LEU A 24 3.49 12.67 8.81
C LEU A 24 3.99 11.75 7.71
N LEU A 25 3.27 11.68 6.59
CA LEU A 25 3.64 10.84 5.46
C LEU A 25 5.01 11.23 4.90
N ARG A 26 5.27 12.51 4.77
CA ARG A 26 6.56 12.99 4.26
C ARG A 26 7.73 12.61 5.16
N MET A 27 7.50 12.54 6.46
CA MET A 27 8.52 12.09 7.42
C MET A 27 8.88 10.62 7.24
N HIS A 28 7.96 9.80 6.75
CA HIS A 28 8.10 8.35 6.73
C HIS A 28 8.04 7.73 5.33
N GLU A 29 7.79 8.53 4.27
CA GLU A 29 7.57 7.99 2.93
C GLU A 29 8.78 7.24 2.40
N HIS A 30 9.97 7.70 2.68
CA HIS A 30 11.19 7.07 2.20
C HIS A 30 11.40 5.69 2.83
N VAL A 31 11.24 5.59 4.15
CA VAL A 31 11.39 4.32 4.84
C VAL A 31 10.25 3.36 4.51
N ALA A 32 9.06 3.89 4.28
CA ALA A 32 7.92 3.08 3.83
C ALA A 32 8.20 2.46 2.44
N PHE A 33 8.70 3.26 1.51
CA PHE A 33 9.08 2.78 0.18
C PHE A 33 10.16 1.71 0.27
N ARG A 34 11.21 1.94 1.06
CA ARG A 34 12.31 0.99 1.21
C ARG A 34 11.84 -0.33 1.81
N THR A 35 10.95 -0.27 2.80
CA THR A 35 10.36 -1.46 3.41
C THR A 35 9.55 -2.26 2.38
N ALA A 36 8.71 -1.58 1.63
CA ALA A 36 7.93 -2.21 0.56
C ALA A 36 8.84 -2.82 -0.50
N TYR A 37 9.85 -2.07 -0.95
CA TYR A 37 10.78 -2.52 -1.97
C TYR A 37 11.53 -3.78 -1.55
N ALA A 38 11.96 -3.86 -0.29
CA ALA A 38 12.66 -5.03 0.23
C ALA A 38 11.81 -6.30 0.13
N ILE A 39 10.49 -6.17 0.17
CA ILE A 39 9.56 -7.31 0.13
C ILE A 39 9.13 -7.64 -1.30
N VAL A 40 8.75 -6.63 -2.10
CA VAL A 40 8.19 -6.86 -3.43
C VAL A 40 9.23 -6.87 -4.56
N GLY A 41 10.39 -6.24 -4.38
CA GLY A 41 11.50 -6.27 -5.31
C GLY A 41 11.34 -5.43 -6.58
N SER A 42 10.24 -4.70 -6.73
CA SER A 42 9.97 -3.84 -7.87
C SER A 42 9.66 -2.42 -7.38
N ALA A 43 10.30 -1.42 -7.98
CA ALA A 43 10.09 -0.02 -7.60
C ALA A 43 8.64 0.41 -7.83
N ALA A 44 8.06 0.02 -8.96
CA ALA A 44 6.66 0.36 -9.29
C ALA A 44 5.69 -0.26 -8.27
N ASP A 45 5.87 -1.54 -7.94
CA ASP A 45 5.04 -2.22 -6.95
C ASP A 45 5.25 -1.65 -5.55
N ALA A 46 6.48 -1.31 -5.19
CA ALA A 46 6.80 -0.71 -3.90
C ALA A 46 6.10 0.64 -3.72
N GLU A 47 6.06 1.45 -4.76
CA GLU A 47 5.38 2.74 -4.73
C GLU A 47 3.87 2.57 -4.53
N GLU A 48 3.25 1.64 -5.25
CA GLU A 48 1.84 1.32 -5.09
C GLU A 48 1.52 0.79 -3.69
N VAL A 49 2.35 -0.10 -3.18
CA VAL A 49 2.21 -0.66 -1.83
C VAL A 49 2.28 0.45 -0.78
N ALA A 50 3.26 1.35 -0.90
CA ALA A 50 3.41 2.45 0.04
C ALA A 50 2.17 3.37 0.03
N GLN A 51 1.66 3.70 -1.14
CA GLN A 51 0.45 4.51 -1.28
C GLN A 51 -0.76 3.82 -0.65
N ASP A 52 -0.97 2.54 -0.94
CA ASP A 52 -2.08 1.77 -0.38
C ASP A 52 -1.96 1.66 1.15
N ALA A 53 -0.75 1.49 1.65
CA ALA A 53 -0.48 1.44 3.08
C ALA A 53 -0.81 2.77 3.76
N PHE A 54 -0.47 3.91 3.13
CA PHE A 54 -0.81 5.23 3.65
C PHE A 54 -2.31 5.45 3.74
N VAL A 55 -3.07 4.99 2.76
CA VAL A 55 -4.53 5.03 2.79
C VAL A 55 -5.08 4.19 3.95
N LYS A 56 -4.58 2.98 4.11
CA LYS A 56 -4.99 2.09 5.21
C LYS A 56 -4.61 2.65 6.56
N ALA A 57 -3.42 3.24 6.67
CA ALA A 57 -2.98 3.89 7.90
C ALA A 57 -3.90 5.04 8.28
N TYR A 58 -4.29 5.87 7.32
CA TYR A 58 -5.23 6.96 7.56
C TYR A 58 -6.56 6.44 8.11
N ARG A 59 -7.10 5.40 7.49
CA ARG A 59 -8.37 4.80 7.93
C ARG A 59 -8.27 4.14 9.29
N ALA A 60 -7.12 3.59 9.64
CA ALA A 60 -6.88 2.94 10.92
C ALA A 60 -6.35 3.89 12.00
N LEU A 61 -6.14 5.17 11.66
CA LEU A 61 -5.51 6.13 12.56
C LEU A 61 -6.30 6.32 13.86
N HIS A 62 -7.63 6.19 13.79
CA HIS A 62 -8.50 6.26 14.97
C HIS A 62 -8.20 5.16 16.00
N ARG A 63 -7.59 4.06 15.56
CA ARG A 63 -7.20 2.94 16.42
C ARG A 63 -5.77 3.09 16.94
N PHE A 64 -5.03 4.04 16.41
CA PHE A 64 -3.66 4.25 16.83
C PHE A 64 -3.63 4.79 18.26
N ARG A 65 -2.85 4.12 19.11
CA ARG A 65 -2.74 4.51 20.53
C ARG A 65 -1.90 5.78 20.64
N PRO A 66 -2.44 6.87 21.24
CA PRO A 66 -1.66 8.08 21.48
C PRO A 66 -0.43 7.78 22.34
N GLY A 67 0.69 8.39 21.99
CA GLY A 67 1.95 8.21 22.68
C GLY A 67 2.78 7.03 22.21
N SER A 68 2.21 6.13 21.39
CA SER A 68 2.97 5.05 20.76
C SER A 68 3.80 5.58 19.59
N PRO A 69 4.95 4.97 19.25
CA PRO A 69 5.72 5.41 18.09
C PRO A 69 4.97 5.12 16.79
N PHE A 70 4.86 6.13 15.96
CA PHE A 70 4.09 6.08 14.70
C PHE A 70 4.79 5.19 13.66
N ARG A 71 6.10 5.33 13.51
CA ARG A 71 6.85 4.63 12.46
C ARG A 71 6.70 3.11 12.51
N PRO A 72 6.92 2.43 13.65
CA PRO A 72 6.75 0.98 13.69
C PRO A 72 5.34 0.53 13.35
N TRP A 73 4.33 1.29 13.78
CA TRP A 73 2.93 1.01 13.47
C TRP A 73 2.67 1.13 11.97
N LEU A 74 3.13 2.22 11.35
CA LEU A 74 3.01 2.45 9.91
C LEU A 74 3.74 1.36 9.11
N LEU A 75 4.97 1.04 9.50
CA LEU A 75 5.78 0.06 8.77
C LEU A 75 5.19 -1.35 8.86
N ARG A 76 4.47 -1.67 9.91
CA ARG A 76 3.73 -2.95 10.00
C ARG A 76 2.63 -2.99 8.94
N ILE A 77 1.92 -1.89 8.76
CA ILE A 77 0.89 -1.78 7.71
C ILE A 77 1.54 -1.92 6.32
N VAL A 78 2.66 -1.23 6.09
CA VAL A 78 3.41 -1.30 4.83
C VAL A 78 3.86 -2.75 4.57
N ALA A 79 4.45 -3.41 5.54
CA ALA A 79 4.93 -4.78 5.40
C ALA A 79 3.77 -5.75 5.08
N ASN A 80 2.63 -5.59 5.75
CA ASN A 80 1.45 -6.41 5.48
C ASN A 80 0.94 -6.20 4.06
N GLU A 81 0.87 -4.96 3.60
CA GLU A 81 0.48 -4.64 2.22
C GLU A 81 1.46 -5.23 1.20
N ALA A 82 2.75 -5.12 1.47
CA ALA A 82 3.78 -5.66 0.60
C ALA A 82 3.68 -7.19 0.49
N ARG A 83 3.47 -7.87 1.61
CA ARG A 83 3.29 -9.33 1.61
C ARG A 83 2.03 -9.74 0.86
N ASN A 84 0.93 -9.00 1.02
CA ASN A 84 -0.31 -9.25 0.30
C ASN A 84 -0.10 -9.07 -1.20
N ARG A 85 0.59 -8.01 -1.60
CA ARG A 85 0.92 -7.75 -3.00
C ARG A 85 1.76 -8.87 -3.58
N ARG A 86 2.79 -9.30 -2.85
CA ARG A 86 3.67 -10.39 -3.27
C ARG A 86 2.89 -11.71 -3.46
N ARG A 87 1.98 -12.02 -2.54
CA ARG A 87 1.14 -13.21 -2.66
C ARG A 87 0.21 -13.13 -3.86
N THR A 88 -0.39 -11.96 -4.10
CA THR A 88 -1.28 -11.73 -5.24
C THR A 88 -0.52 -11.88 -6.56
N VAL A 89 0.66 -11.28 -6.67
CA VAL A 89 1.51 -11.39 -7.86
C VAL A 89 1.93 -12.84 -8.08
N GLY A 90 2.37 -13.55 -7.05
CA GLY A 90 2.74 -14.95 -7.13
C GLY A 90 1.57 -15.84 -7.54
N ARG A 91 0.39 -15.58 -6.99
CA ARG A 91 -0.83 -16.33 -7.32
C ARG A 91 -1.23 -16.07 -8.77
N ARG A 92 -1.15 -14.83 -9.22
CA ARG A 92 -1.45 -14.43 -10.59
C ARG A 92 -0.49 -15.09 -11.58
N ALA A 93 0.81 -15.10 -11.26
CA ALA A 93 1.82 -15.77 -12.08
C ALA A 93 1.53 -17.26 -12.21
N ARG A 94 1.16 -17.94 -11.12
CA ARG A 94 0.80 -19.36 -11.17
C ARG A 94 -0.44 -19.62 -12.00
N LEU A 95 -1.45 -18.75 -11.92
CA LEU A 95 -2.66 -18.87 -12.74
C LEU A 95 -2.36 -18.66 -14.22
N LEU A 96 -1.49 -17.71 -14.55
CA LEU A 96 -1.06 -17.49 -15.93
C LEU A 96 -0.26 -18.68 -16.47
N ASP A 97 0.60 -19.26 -15.65
CA ASP A 97 1.35 -20.47 -16.03
C ASP A 97 0.41 -21.64 -16.30
N ARG A 98 -0.61 -21.83 -15.48
CA ARG A 98 -1.64 -22.85 -15.70
C ARG A 98 -2.43 -22.58 -16.98
N ALA A 99 -2.85 -21.34 -17.18
CA ALA A 99 -3.59 -20.95 -18.38
C ALA A 99 -2.75 -21.18 -19.65
N ALA A 100 -1.46 -20.82 -19.60
CA ALA A 100 -0.54 -21.06 -20.70
C ALA A 100 -0.35 -22.56 -20.98
N ALA A 101 -0.27 -23.37 -19.92
CA ALA A 101 -0.16 -24.84 -20.07
C ALA A 101 -1.44 -25.42 -20.64
N GLU A 102 -2.61 -24.95 -20.22
CA GLU A 102 -3.91 -25.36 -20.75
C GLU A 102 -4.06 -24.95 -22.22
N GLU A 103 -3.65 -23.74 -22.56
CA GLU A 103 -3.66 -23.26 -23.95
C GLU A 103 -2.73 -24.10 -24.84
N ALA A 104 -1.54 -24.39 -24.38
CA ALA A 104 -0.60 -25.22 -25.09
C ALA A 104 -1.17 -26.61 -25.34
N ALA A 105 -1.98 -27.12 -24.41
CA ALA A 105 -2.64 -28.42 -24.54
C ALA A 105 -3.88 -28.39 -25.44
N SER A 106 -4.60 -27.23 -25.48
CA SER A 106 -5.89 -27.11 -26.18
C SER A 106 -5.89 -26.21 -27.40
N GLY A 107 -4.83 -25.42 -27.63
CA GLY A 107 -4.76 -24.44 -28.71
C GLY A 107 -5.68 -23.22 -28.51
N GLY A 108 -5.90 -22.80 -27.26
CA GLY A 108 -6.94 -21.88 -26.91
C GLY A 108 -6.63 -20.37 -26.98
N ALA A 109 -7.46 -19.56 -26.34
CA ALA A 109 -7.54 -18.11 -26.48
C ALA A 109 -6.59 -17.34 -25.56
N ALA A 110 -6.28 -16.09 -25.89
CA ALA A 110 -5.40 -15.21 -25.10
C ALA A 110 -6.01 -14.85 -23.74
N PRO A 111 -5.19 -14.72 -22.67
CA PRO A 111 -5.69 -14.33 -21.35
C PRO A 111 -6.23 -12.89 -21.35
N SER A 112 -7.30 -12.67 -20.57
CA SER A 112 -7.93 -11.36 -20.43
C SER A 112 -7.11 -10.42 -19.55
N PRO A 113 -6.90 -9.14 -19.94
CA PRO A 113 -6.21 -8.17 -19.10
C PRO A 113 -7.09 -7.52 -18.01
N GLU A 114 -8.34 -7.93 -17.87
CA GLU A 114 -9.32 -7.29 -16.98
C GLU A 114 -8.92 -7.29 -15.51
N ALA A 115 -8.23 -8.32 -15.04
CA ALA A 115 -7.81 -8.43 -13.64
C ALA A 115 -6.89 -7.29 -13.20
N GLY A 116 -6.03 -6.79 -14.09
CA GLY A 116 -5.14 -5.67 -13.80
C GLY A 116 -5.89 -4.34 -13.72
N VAL A 117 -6.88 -4.15 -14.57
CA VAL A 117 -7.72 -2.94 -14.60
C VAL A 117 -8.54 -2.82 -13.33
N ILE A 118 -9.15 -3.91 -12.86
CA ILE A 118 -9.96 -3.92 -11.63
C ILE A 118 -9.11 -3.52 -10.41
N ALA A 119 -7.90 -4.04 -10.28
CA ALA A 119 -7.01 -3.70 -9.18
C ALA A 119 -6.64 -2.21 -9.19
N SER A 120 -6.41 -1.63 -10.36
CA SER A 120 -6.11 -0.21 -10.54
C SER A 120 -7.30 0.67 -10.16
N GLU A 121 -8.50 0.30 -10.55
CA GLU A 121 -9.73 1.01 -10.20
C GLU A 121 -9.98 1.02 -8.69
N GLN A 122 -9.77 -0.10 -8.00
CA GLN A 122 -9.90 -0.20 -6.55
C GLN A 122 -8.90 0.71 -5.84
N ARG A 123 -7.68 0.78 -6.34
CA ARG A 123 -6.67 1.68 -5.79
C ARG A 123 -7.08 3.14 -5.95
N ASP A 124 -7.56 3.51 -7.13
CA ASP A 124 -8.01 4.86 -7.41
C ASP A 124 -9.19 5.26 -6.52
N GLU A 125 -10.13 4.35 -6.27
CA GLU A 125 -11.22 4.56 -5.33
C GLU A 125 -10.72 4.80 -3.91
N LEU A 126 -9.74 4.01 -3.46
CA LEU A 126 -9.14 4.15 -2.15
C LEU A 126 -8.43 5.50 -1.99
N LEU A 127 -7.69 5.93 -3.02
CA LEU A 127 -7.01 7.22 -3.03
C LEU A 127 -8.01 8.38 -3.05
N ALA A 128 -9.08 8.25 -3.81
CA ALA A 128 -10.16 9.23 -3.87
C ALA A 128 -10.85 9.42 -2.51
N ALA A 129 -10.95 8.37 -1.71
CA ALA A 129 -11.55 8.43 -0.39
C ALA A 129 -10.72 9.26 0.62
N LEU A 130 -9.46 9.54 0.32
CA LEU A 130 -8.59 10.41 1.13
C LEU A 130 -8.75 11.90 0.79
N ALA A 131 -9.23 12.21 -0.38
CA ALA A 131 -9.32 13.59 -0.87
C ALA A 131 -10.43 14.39 -0.20
#